data_fe0dd3cff33b2f2334cc171dc0c4d5bd
#
_entry.id   fe0dd3cff33b2f2334cc171dc0c4d5bd
#
_cell.length_a   1.000
_cell.length_b   1.000
_cell.length_c   1.000
_cell.angle_alpha   90.00
_cell.angle_beta   90.00
_cell.angle_gamma   90.00
#
_symmetry.space_group_name_H-M   'P 1'
#
loop_
_entity.id
_entity.type
_entity.pdbx_description
1 polymer ?
#
loop_
_entity_poly.entity_id
_entity_poly.type
_entity_poly.pdbx_seq_one_letter_code
_entity_poly.pdbx_strand_id
1 'polypeptide(L)'
;MQKWRYFWLNVVVIRLLTACGPSQAAELSMVTPPATPSEMMDTAAPNPAACPVTQPSASPFVPPPPYSPDAPYQGEFWYGTEVLWTLLSTDGTWRQLPQNKGVYTQKTFWWKKGYDWRTEPTPSLTVTGKRLDGSAPPLEASVATNGYHDDLKSFMLVGVDLPTAGCWEITGHSEGHDLSFVVWIEP
;
A
#
# COMPACT_ATOMS: atom_id res chain seq x y z
N MET A 1 34.45 30.10 9.63
CA MET A 1 33.86 31.44 9.51
C MET A 1 33.56 31.70 8.05
N GLN A 2 32.33 31.54 7.62
CA GLN A 2 31.92 31.96 6.27
C GLN A 2 30.46 32.41 6.31
N LYS A 3 30.29 33.72 6.08
CA LYS A 3 29.02 34.43 6.14
C LYS A 3 28.24 34.18 4.85
N TRP A 4 26.99 33.74 4.97
CA TRP A 4 26.05 33.73 3.83
C TRP A 4 25.14 34.95 3.91
N ARG A 5 25.13 35.70 2.79
CA ARG A 5 24.44 36.97 2.54
C ARG A 5 23.01 36.68 2.08
N TYR A 6 22.07 37.35 2.75
CA TYR A 6 20.69 37.43 2.33
C TYR A 6 20.52 38.12 0.99
N PHE A 7 19.75 37.54 0.09
CA PHE A 7 19.29 38.17 -1.13
C PHE A 7 17.79 38.46 -1.01
N TRP A 8 17.46 39.72 -0.96
CA TRP A 8 16.08 40.22 -1.03
C TRP A 8 15.72 40.36 -2.51
N LEU A 9 14.55 39.90 -2.91
CA LEU A 9 13.99 40.18 -4.23
C LEU A 9 12.52 40.59 -4.13
N ASN A 10 12.30 41.72 -4.70
CA ASN A 10 11.17 42.61 -4.85
C ASN A 10 9.83 41.97 -5.23
N VAL A 11 8.81 42.46 -4.53
CA VAL A 11 7.38 42.31 -4.84
C VAL A 11 7.02 43.37 -5.91
N VAL A 12 6.55 42.92 -7.06
CA VAL A 12 5.90 43.79 -8.06
C VAL A 12 4.38 43.55 -7.96
N VAL A 13 3.69 44.58 -7.49
CA VAL A 13 2.23 44.66 -7.46
C VAL A 13 1.75 45.26 -8.78
N ILE A 14 1.06 44.52 -9.60
CA ILE A 14 0.32 45.01 -10.76
C ILE A 14 -1.17 45.06 -10.42
N ARG A 15 -1.67 46.30 -10.29
CA ARG A 15 -3.09 46.60 -10.28
C ARG A 15 -3.58 46.74 -11.71
N LEU A 16 -4.61 46.00 -12.09
CA LEU A 16 -5.37 46.24 -13.32
C LEU A 16 -6.83 46.58 -12.99
N LEU A 17 -7.27 47.61 -13.63
CA LEU A 17 -8.49 48.35 -13.44
C LEU A 17 -9.71 47.68 -14.07
N THR A 18 -10.80 47.80 -13.36
CA THR A 18 -12.19 47.55 -13.72
C THR A 18 -12.66 48.19 -15.04
N ALA A 19 -13.40 47.41 -15.84
CA ALA A 19 -14.31 47.94 -16.83
C ALA A 19 -15.71 47.27 -16.63
N CYS A 20 -16.67 48.03 -16.16
CA CYS A 20 -18.10 47.71 -16.13
C CYS A 20 -18.69 47.93 -17.52
N GLY A 21 -19.31 46.90 -18.10
CA GLY A 21 -20.20 47.05 -19.25
C GLY A 21 -21.53 46.34 -18.99
N PRO A 22 -22.70 46.95 -19.25
CA PRO A 22 -23.97 46.29 -19.06
C PRO A 22 -24.26 45.33 -20.20
N SER A 23 -24.47 44.06 -19.90
CA SER A 23 -24.87 43.08 -20.89
C SER A 23 -26.31 42.67 -20.68
N GLN A 24 -27.09 42.75 -21.74
CA GLN A 24 -28.53 42.45 -21.81
C GLN A 24 -28.81 41.00 -21.46
N ALA A 25 -29.86 40.79 -20.69
CA ALA A 25 -30.43 39.50 -20.40
C ALA A 25 -31.12 38.94 -21.67
N ALA A 26 -30.58 37.84 -22.21
CA ALA A 26 -31.31 36.97 -23.11
C ALA A 26 -31.86 35.81 -22.26
N GLU A 27 -33.20 35.77 -22.12
CA GLU A 27 -33.89 34.61 -21.58
C GLU A 27 -33.71 33.42 -22.53
N LEU A 28 -32.82 32.51 -22.17
CA LEU A 28 -32.76 31.19 -22.76
C LEU A 28 -33.58 30.26 -21.88
N SER A 29 -34.73 29.83 -22.38
CA SER A 29 -35.53 28.74 -21.85
C SER A 29 -34.64 27.50 -21.70
N MET A 30 -34.23 27.20 -20.44
CA MET A 30 -33.58 25.93 -20.14
C MET A 30 -34.59 24.81 -20.21
N VAL A 31 -34.52 24.02 -21.27
CA VAL A 31 -35.04 22.67 -21.30
C VAL A 31 -34.20 21.85 -20.36
N THR A 32 -34.71 21.54 -19.19
CA THR A 32 -34.11 20.64 -18.22
C THR A 32 -34.11 19.24 -18.84
N PRO A 33 -32.93 18.63 -19.13
CA PRO A 33 -32.89 17.23 -19.53
C PRO A 33 -33.37 16.36 -18.36
N PRO A 34 -34.09 15.24 -18.61
CA PRO A 34 -34.52 14.35 -17.54
C PRO A 34 -33.28 13.85 -16.80
N ALA A 35 -33.31 13.96 -15.48
CA ALA A 35 -32.29 13.44 -14.60
C ALA A 35 -32.23 11.92 -14.81
N THR A 36 -31.15 11.44 -15.40
CA THR A 36 -30.79 10.02 -15.37
C THR A 36 -30.66 9.61 -13.91
N PRO A 37 -31.36 8.55 -13.46
CA PRO A 37 -31.11 8.04 -12.12
C PRO A 37 -29.63 7.71 -11.99
N SER A 38 -28.91 8.46 -11.17
CA SER A 38 -27.60 8.01 -10.69
C SER A 38 -27.86 6.71 -9.97
N GLU A 39 -27.45 5.59 -10.57
CA GLU A 39 -27.27 4.35 -9.82
C GLU A 39 -26.34 4.69 -8.66
N MET A 40 -26.96 4.85 -7.47
CA MET A 40 -26.20 4.81 -6.22
C MET A 40 -25.55 3.44 -6.21
N MET A 41 -24.24 3.38 -6.54
CA MET A 41 -23.41 2.23 -6.20
C MET A 41 -23.61 2.02 -4.70
N ASP A 42 -24.37 1.00 -4.37
CA ASP A 42 -24.55 0.51 -3.02
C ASP A 42 -23.16 0.01 -2.57
N THR A 43 -22.39 0.92 -1.98
CA THR A 43 -21.11 0.59 -1.38
C THR A 43 -21.44 -0.09 -0.07
N ALA A 44 -21.77 -1.38 -0.14
CA ALA A 44 -21.94 -2.21 1.04
C ALA A 44 -20.75 -1.97 1.96
N ALA A 45 -21.02 -1.77 3.25
CA ALA A 45 -19.97 -1.59 4.24
C ALA A 45 -19.01 -2.79 4.18
N PRO A 46 -17.69 -2.54 4.24
CA PRO A 46 -16.70 -3.61 4.17
C PRO A 46 -16.98 -4.66 5.26
N ASN A 47 -17.06 -5.93 4.84
CA ASN A 47 -17.39 -7.05 5.73
C ASN A 47 -16.16 -7.96 5.90
N PRO A 48 -15.49 -7.94 7.07
CA PRO A 48 -14.32 -8.78 7.31
C PRO A 48 -14.61 -10.28 7.18
N ALA A 49 -15.81 -10.72 7.50
CA ALA A 49 -16.21 -12.13 7.39
C ALA A 49 -16.30 -12.62 5.92
N ALA A 50 -16.40 -11.71 4.96
CA ALA A 50 -16.42 -12.06 3.53
C ALA A 50 -15.03 -12.04 2.89
N CYS A 51 -14.00 -11.57 3.61
CA CYS A 51 -12.62 -11.51 3.10
C CYS A 51 -11.96 -12.90 3.23
N PRO A 52 -11.49 -13.51 2.13
CA PRO A 52 -10.83 -14.81 2.16
C PRO A 52 -9.37 -14.67 2.61
N VAL A 53 -9.14 -14.18 3.82
CA VAL A 53 -7.79 -13.94 4.36
C VAL A 53 -6.95 -15.21 4.34
N THR A 54 -5.66 -15.04 4.03
CA THR A 54 -4.70 -16.13 4.07
C THR A 54 -4.46 -16.57 5.52
N GLN A 55 -4.65 -17.84 5.79
CA GLN A 55 -4.49 -18.46 7.11
C GLN A 55 -3.44 -19.57 7.08
N PRO A 56 -2.88 -19.96 8.24
CA PRO A 56 -2.01 -21.12 8.34
C PRO A 56 -2.67 -22.37 7.77
N SER A 57 -1.99 -23.10 6.91
CA SER A 57 -2.44 -24.40 6.42
C SER A 57 -2.19 -25.49 7.45
N ALA A 58 -2.81 -26.68 7.26
CA ALA A 58 -2.55 -27.86 8.08
C ALA A 58 -1.09 -28.34 7.99
N SER A 59 -0.40 -28.01 6.90
CA SER A 59 1.03 -28.21 6.71
C SER A 59 1.67 -26.85 6.38
N PRO A 60 2.04 -26.07 7.41
CA PRO A 60 2.59 -24.75 7.21
C PRO A 60 3.93 -24.82 6.50
N PHE A 61 4.23 -23.77 5.73
CA PHE A 61 5.55 -23.60 5.14
C PHE A 61 6.60 -23.42 6.24
N VAL A 62 7.73 -24.10 6.08
CA VAL A 62 8.89 -23.97 6.94
C VAL A 62 10.05 -23.44 6.12
N PRO A 63 10.61 -22.28 6.46
CA PRO A 63 11.72 -21.71 5.71
C PRO A 63 12.98 -22.57 5.83
N PRO A 64 13.84 -22.58 4.81
CA PRO A 64 15.07 -23.36 4.86
C PRO A 64 16.09 -22.74 5.85
N PRO A 65 17.03 -23.50 6.37
CA PRO A 65 18.14 -22.94 7.14
C PRO A 65 18.84 -21.79 6.37
N PRO A 66 19.29 -20.73 7.05
CA PRO A 66 19.47 -20.56 8.50
C PRO A 66 18.27 -19.97 9.26
N TYR A 67 17.10 -19.91 8.65
CA TYR A 67 15.90 -19.34 9.27
C TYR A 67 15.31 -20.31 10.30
N SER A 68 14.70 -19.76 11.36
CA SER A 68 13.98 -20.56 12.36
C SER A 68 12.73 -21.19 11.73
N PRO A 69 12.42 -22.46 12.06
CA PRO A 69 11.15 -23.06 11.64
C PRO A 69 9.93 -22.37 12.25
N ASP A 70 10.08 -21.81 13.45
CA ASP A 70 9.03 -21.04 14.10
C ASP A 70 9.07 -19.58 13.64
N ALA A 71 7.91 -18.99 13.44
CA ALA A 71 7.81 -17.56 13.15
C ALA A 71 8.35 -16.75 14.34
N PRO A 72 9.09 -15.65 14.10
CA PRO A 72 9.80 -14.91 15.14
C PRO A 72 8.89 -14.15 16.11
N TYR A 73 7.65 -13.88 15.72
CA TYR A 73 6.71 -13.13 16.53
C TYR A 73 5.47 -13.95 16.85
N GLN A 74 4.95 -13.78 18.08
CA GLN A 74 3.74 -14.44 18.50
C GLN A 74 2.53 -13.98 17.65
N GLY A 75 1.74 -14.93 17.19
CA GLY A 75 0.56 -14.65 16.36
C GLY A 75 0.86 -14.48 14.89
N GLU A 76 2.07 -14.82 14.46
CA GLU A 76 2.48 -14.85 13.06
C GLU A 76 2.85 -16.27 12.60
N PHE A 77 2.88 -16.46 11.29
CA PHE A 77 3.32 -17.69 10.66
C PHE A 77 4.07 -17.42 9.37
N TRP A 78 4.96 -18.36 9.01
CA TRP A 78 5.64 -18.34 7.73
C TRP A 78 4.68 -18.75 6.60
N TYR A 79 4.62 -17.92 5.59
CA TYR A 79 3.81 -18.18 4.40
C TYR A 79 4.63 -18.04 3.14
N GLY A 80 4.57 -19.03 2.24
CA GLY A 80 5.27 -18.95 0.96
C GLY A 80 5.68 -20.28 0.38
N THR A 81 6.74 -20.22 -0.37
CA THR A 81 7.38 -21.35 -1.07
C THR A 81 8.86 -21.41 -0.70
N GLU A 82 9.57 -22.45 -1.15
CA GLU A 82 11.02 -22.55 -0.96
C GLU A 82 11.83 -21.43 -1.65
N VAL A 83 11.20 -20.67 -2.55
CA VAL A 83 11.87 -19.62 -3.33
C VAL A 83 11.59 -18.23 -2.77
N LEU A 84 10.34 -17.95 -2.43
CA LEU A 84 9.89 -16.65 -1.93
C LEU A 84 8.89 -16.86 -0.79
N TRP A 85 9.07 -16.16 0.35
CA TRP A 85 8.18 -16.24 1.50
C TRP A 85 8.09 -14.94 2.27
N THR A 86 7.11 -14.84 3.16
CA THR A 86 6.79 -13.70 3.99
C THR A 86 6.26 -14.13 5.36
N LEU A 87 6.03 -13.16 6.26
CA LEU A 87 5.35 -13.36 7.54
C LEU A 87 3.93 -12.80 7.46
N LEU A 88 2.97 -13.57 7.94
CA LEU A 88 1.58 -13.18 8.02
C LEU A 88 1.03 -13.37 9.44
N SER A 89 0.08 -12.51 9.82
CA SER A 89 -0.72 -12.69 11.03
C SER A 89 -1.63 -13.91 10.90
N THR A 90 -1.72 -14.73 11.96
CA THR A 90 -2.53 -15.96 11.97
C THR A 90 -4.02 -15.72 11.78
N ASP A 91 -4.51 -14.51 12.07
CA ASP A 91 -5.90 -14.13 11.83
C ASP A 91 -6.11 -13.37 10.52
N GLY A 92 -5.04 -13.15 9.75
CA GLY A 92 -5.07 -12.48 8.45
C GLY A 92 -5.45 -11.00 8.51
N THR A 93 -5.36 -10.37 9.68
CA THR A 93 -5.79 -8.98 9.87
C THR A 93 -4.62 -8.07 10.24
N TRP A 94 -4.54 -6.93 9.55
CA TRP A 94 -3.65 -5.84 9.92
C TRP A 94 -4.44 -4.76 10.66
N ARG A 95 -4.08 -4.52 11.93
CA ARG A 95 -4.76 -3.60 12.84
C ARG A 95 -3.91 -2.39 13.18
N GLN A 96 -4.59 -1.30 13.52
CA GLN A 96 -3.95 -0.09 14.05
C GLN A 96 -2.80 0.41 13.17
N LEU A 97 -2.95 0.27 11.84
CA LEU A 97 -1.93 0.73 10.92
C LEU A 97 -1.77 2.25 11.03
N PRO A 98 -0.53 2.76 10.98
CA PRO A 98 -0.30 4.18 10.86
C PRO A 98 -1.02 4.75 9.65
N GLN A 99 -1.65 5.90 9.82
CA GLN A 99 -2.32 6.61 8.75
C GLN A 99 -1.61 7.92 8.44
N ASN A 100 -1.41 8.18 7.16
CA ASN A 100 -0.93 9.45 6.66
C ASN A 100 -1.88 9.95 5.58
N LYS A 101 -2.57 11.08 5.84
CA LYS A 101 -3.57 11.66 4.92
C LYS A 101 -4.64 10.67 4.44
N GLY A 102 -5.08 9.77 5.33
CA GLY A 102 -6.10 8.76 5.03
C GLY A 102 -5.58 7.50 4.34
N VAL A 103 -4.29 7.37 4.14
CA VAL A 103 -3.63 6.19 3.58
C VAL A 103 -3.07 5.34 4.72
N TYR A 104 -3.34 4.05 4.71
CA TYR A 104 -2.83 3.08 5.70
C TYR A 104 -1.45 2.59 5.26
N THR A 105 -0.46 2.71 6.13
CA THR A 105 0.92 2.32 5.81
C THR A 105 1.32 1.07 6.57
N GLN A 106 1.94 0.11 5.88
CA GLN A 106 2.50 -1.10 6.48
C GLN A 106 3.90 -1.38 5.93
N LYS A 107 4.73 -2.02 6.74
CA LYS A 107 6.01 -2.59 6.32
C LYS A 107 5.85 -4.09 6.15
N THR A 108 6.13 -4.60 4.95
CA THR A 108 6.10 -6.01 4.63
C THR A 108 7.51 -6.57 4.56
N PHE A 109 7.73 -7.70 5.22
CA PHE A 109 9.00 -8.40 5.23
C PHE A 109 8.95 -9.57 4.27
N TRP A 110 9.99 -9.73 3.48
CA TRP A 110 10.08 -10.76 2.46
C TRP A 110 11.43 -11.43 2.49
N TRP A 111 11.47 -12.69 2.13
CA TRP A 111 12.66 -13.50 2.02
C TRP A 111 12.66 -14.23 0.70
N LYS A 112 13.84 -14.43 0.13
CA LYS A 112 14.04 -15.32 -1.01
C LYS A 112 15.20 -16.26 -0.76
N LYS A 113 15.18 -17.41 -1.40
CA LYS A 113 16.25 -18.41 -1.31
C LYS A 113 17.59 -17.81 -1.73
N GLY A 114 18.58 -17.95 -0.85
CA GLY A 114 19.94 -17.48 -1.12
C GLY A 114 20.15 -15.97 -1.00
N TYR A 115 19.17 -15.21 -0.52
CA TYR A 115 19.31 -13.78 -0.33
C TYR A 115 20.34 -13.44 0.76
N ASP A 116 21.30 -12.58 0.42
CA ASP A 116 22.25 -12.00 1.36
C ASP A 116 22.23 -10.46 1.23
N TRP A 117 21.81 -9.79 2.30
CA TRP A 117 21.70 -8.34 2.38
C TRP A 117 23.01 -7.59 2.09
N ARG A 118 24.17 -8.24 2.25
CA ARG A 118 25.49 -7.64 1.99
C ARG A 118 25.83 -7.60 0.50
N THR A 119 25.36 -8.60 -0.24
CA THR A 119 25.67 -8.75 -1.67
C THR A 119 24.61 -8.17 -2.58
N GLU A 120 23.38 -8.01 -2.05
CA GLU A 120 22.23 -7.44 -2.79
C GLU A 120 21.61 -6.29 -2.00
N PRO A 121 22.26 -5.11 -1.97
CA PRO A 121 21.77 -3.97 -1.18
C PRO A 121 20.45 -3.36 -1.70
N THR A 122 20.12 -3.58 -2.97
CA THR A 122 18.84 -3.19 -3.57
C THR A 122 18.17 -4.46 -4.11
N PRO A 123 17.30 -5.10 -3.32
CA PRO A 123 16.68 -6.35 -3.71
C PRO A 123 15.81 -6.24 -4.96
N SER A 124 15.85 -7.27 -5.81
CA SER A 124 14.95 -7.42 -6.95
C SER A 124 13.58 -7.92 -6.47
N LEU A 125 12.86 -7.05 -5.77
CA LEU A 125 11.50 -7.31 -5.28
C LEU A 125 10.61 -6.12 -5.58
N THR A 126 9.43 -6.37 -6.14
CA THR A 126 8.34 -5.40 -6.23
C THR A 126 7.09 -5.96 -5.57
N VAL A 127 6.26 -5.07 -5.02
CA VAL A 127 5.01 -5.46 -4.38
C VAL A 127 3.87 -4.72 -5.05
N THR A 128 2.82 -5.45 -5.38
CA THR A 128 1.58 -4.92 -5.94
C THR A 128 0.40 -5.36 -5.08
N GLY A 129 -0.74 -4.72 -5.23
CA GLY A 129 -1.95 -5.18 -4.55
C GLY A 129 -3.20 -4.52 -5.09
N LYS A 130 -4.31 -5.22 -4.90
CA LYS A 130 -5.64 -4.78 -5.31
C LYS A 130 -6.65 -5.07 -4.21
N ARG A 131 -7.65 -4.22 -4.11
CA ARG A 131 -8.79 -4.43 -3.23
C ARG A 131 -9.73 -5.48 -3.81
N LEU A 132 -10.25 -6.39 -2.96
CA LEU A 132 -11.14 -7.48 -3.37
C LEU A 132 -12.63 -7.22 -3.07
N ASP A 133 -12.92 -6.42 -2.06
CA ASP A 133 -14.28 -6.16 -1.55
C ASP A 133 -14.86 -4.81 -1.99
N GLY A 134 -14.27 -4.20 -3.00
CA GLY A 134 -14.72 -2.91 -3.51
C GLY A 134 -13.76 -2.30 -4.52
N SER A 135 -14.03 -1.08 -4.94
CA SER A 135 -13.16 -0.33 -5.83
C SER A 135 -12.23 0.57 -5.03
N ALA A 136 -10.94 0.50 -5.34
CA ALA A 136 -9.92 1.42 -4.84
C ALA A 136 -8.78 1.52 -5.86
N PRO A 137 -7.99 2.59 -5.86
CA PRO A 137 -6.70 2.58 -6.55
C PRO A 137 -5.84 1.41 -6.04
N PRO A 138 -4.93 0.87 -6.87
CA PRO A 138 -3.97 -0.13 -6.38
C PRO A 138 -3.14 0.45 -5.22
N LEU A 139 -2.55 -0.42 -4.40
CA LEU A 139 -1.59 0.02 -3.39
C LEU A 139 -0.37 0.66 -4.06
N GLU A 140 0.28 1.59 -3.34
CA GLU A 140 1.59 2.12 -3.71
C GLU A 140 2.66 1.42 -2.86
N ALA A 141 3.74 0.98 -3.50
CA ALA A 141 4.84 0.30 -2.83
C ALA A 141 6.15 1.09 -2.96
N SER A 142 6.92 1.15 -1.89
CA SER A 142 8.27 1.70 -1.95
C SER A 142 9.21 0.76 -2.72
N VAL A 143 10.34 1.29 -3.15
CA VAL A 143 11.46 0.43 -3.61
C VAL A 143 11.87 -0.47 -2.43
N ALA A 144 12.14 -1.75 -2.75
CA ALA A 144 12.62 -2.70 -1.77
C ALA A 144 13.99 -2.28 -1.22
N THR A 145 14.15 -2.42 0.09
CA THR A 145 15.41 -2.22 0.78
C THR A 145 15.85 -3.50 1.46
N ASN A 146 17.13 -3.64 1.70
CA ASN A 146 17.69 -4.77 2.43
C ASN A 146 17.64 -4.53 3.94
N GLY A 147 17.69 -5.62 4.70
CA GLY A 147 17.80 -5.59 6.14
C GLY A 147 18.41 -6.88 6.71
N TYR A 148 18.84 -6.77 7.95
CA TYR A 148 19.35 -7.90 8.73
C TYR A 148 18.95 -7.75 10.19
N HIS A 149 18.55 -8.85 10.80
CA HIS A 149 18.35 -9.00 12.24
C HIS A 149 18.74 -10.43 12.63
N ASP A 150 19.20 -10.63 13.86
CA ASP A 150 19.69 -11.94 14.29
C ASP A 150 18.62 -13.04 14.24
N ASP A 151 17.36 -12.71 14.51
CA ASP A 151 16.23 -13.64 14.46
C ASP A 151 15.65 -13.78 13.05
N LEU A 152 15.68 -12.71 12.24
CA LEU A 152 15.11 -12.66 10.89
C LEU A 152 16.12 -13.02 9.80
N LYS A 153 17.42 -13.00 10.13
CA LYS A 153 18.53 -13.13 9.18
C LYS A 153 18.46 -12.03 8.09
N SER A 154 18.88 -12.34 6.87
CA SER A 154 18.75 -11.43 5.73
C SER A 154 17.30 -11.36 5.28
N PHE A 155 16.76 -10.14 5.11
CA PHE A 155 15.39 -9.93 4.61
C PHE A 155 15.32 -8.73 3.67
N MET A 156 14.28 -8.69 2.86
CA MET A 156 13.88 -7.58 2.03
C MET A 156 12.70 -6.87 2.68
N LEU A 157 12.69 -5.54 2.66
CA LEU A 157 11.65 -4.73 3.28
C LEU A 157 11.01 -3.82 2.23
N VAL A 158 9.68 -3.83 2.17
CA VAL A 158 8.89 -2.95 1.31
C VAL A 158 7.84 -2.25 2.16
N GLY A 159 7.80 -0.93 2.10
CA GLY A 159 6.68 -0.16 2.61
C GLY A 159 5.53 -0.20 1.60
N VAL A 160 4.33 -0.44 2.06
CA VAL A 160 3.10 -0.42 1.24
C VAL A 160 2.12 0.58 1.80
N ASP A 161 1.56 1.39 0.91
CA ASP A 161 0.55 2.38 1.20
C ASP A 161 -0.78 1.93 0.59
N LEU A 162 -1.77 1.64 1.45
CA LEU A 162 -3.08 1.16 1.08
C LEU A 162 -4.08 2.33 1.16
N PRO A 163 -4.71 2.70 0.05
CA PRO A 163 -5.58 3.90 0.00
C PRO A 163 -6.86 3.75 0.83
N THR A 164 -7.27 2.54 1.18
CA THR A 164 -8.50 2.27 1.93
C THR A 164 -8.36 1.07 2.84
N ALA A 165 -9.13 1.02 3.93
CA ALA A 165 -9.40 -0.22 4.65
C ALA A 165 -10.18 -1.21 3.78
N GLY A 166 -10.21 -2.48 4.16
CA GLY A 166 -10.94 -3.56 3.48
C GLY A 166 -10.11 -4.78 3.17
N CYS A 167 -10.60 -5.60 2.25
CA CYS A 167 -9.97 -6.85 1.84
C CYS A 167 -8.98 -6.63 0.70
N TRP A 168 -7.71 -6.97 0.91
CA TRP A 168 -6.65 -6.74 -0.05
C TRP A 168 -5.89 -8.00 -0.42
N GLU A 169 -5.72 -8.25 -1.71
CA GLU A 169 -4.74 -9.18 -2.23
C GLU A 169 -3.42 -8.44 -2.47
N ILE A 170 -2.34 -8.95 -1.91
CA ILE A 170 -0.98 -8.40 -2.02
C ILE A 170 -0.09 -9.44 -2.66
N THR A 171 0.70 -9.04 -3.65
CA THR A 171 1.59 -9.94 -4.38
C THR A 171 3.01 -9.37 -4.39
N GLY A 172 3.95 -10.18 -3.92
CA GLY A 172 5.38 -9.94 -4.11
C GLY A 172 5.87 -10.63 -5.38
N HIS A 173 6.67 -9.90 -6.17
CA HIS A 173 7.27 -10.38 -7.42
C HIS A 173 8.79 -10.32 -7.30
N SER A 174 9.48 -11.43 -7.43
CA SER A 174 10.95 -11.50 -7.38
C SER A 174 11.48 -12.54 -8.35
N GLU A 175 12.34 -12.13 -9.27
CA GLU A 175 13.07 -13.02 -10.20
C GLU A 175 12.17 -14.04 -10.94
N GLY A 176 10.98 -13.61 -11.35
CA GLY A 176 9.99 -14.44 -12.05
C GLY A 176 9.16 -15.35 -11.15
N HIS A 177 9.26 -15.18 -9.83
CA HIS A 177 8.43 -15.86 -8.84
C HIS A 177 7.46 -14.88 -8.20
N ASP A 178 6.20 -15.28 -8.11
CA ASP A 178 5.12 -14.51 -7.51
C ASP A 178 4.62 -15.24 -6.26
N LEU A 179 4.35 -14.45 -5.21
CA LEU A 179 3.70 -14.93 -4.00
C LEU A 179 2.58 -13.98 -3.61
N SER A 180 1.34 -14.47 -3.63
CA SER A 180 0.16 -13.68 -3.28
C SER A 180 -0.44 -14.15 -1.95
N PHE A 181 -0.96 -13.19 -1.20
CA PHE A 181 -1.74 -13.45 0.01
C PHE A 181 -2.85 -12.42 0.17
N VAL A 182 -3.84 -12.75 0.98
CA VAL A 182 -4.98 -11.87 1.25
C VAL A 182 -5.00 -11.49 2.72
N VAL A 183 -5.20 -10.20 2.98
CA VAL A 183 -5.30 -9.62 4.32
C VAL A 183 -6.53 -8.73 4.44
N TRP A 184 -7.07 -8.65 5.65
CA TRP A 184 -8.03 -7.64 6.04
C TRP A 184 -7.34 -6.44 6.66
N ILE A 185 -7.58 -5.24 6.12
CA ILE A 185 -7.12 -3.98 6.70
C ILE A 185 -8.27 -3.41 7.52
N GLU A 186 -8.07 -3.35 8.83
CA GLU A 186 -9.06 -2.80 9.76
C GLU A 186 -9.14 -1.27 9.61
N PRO A 187 -10.38 -0.69 9.60
CA PRO A 187 -10.58 0.77 9.51
C PRO A 187 -9.98 1.56 10.66
#